data_cfefc6a4a6bf9f4a6b96f747c5a11710
#
_entry.id   cfefc6a4a6bf9f4a6b96f747c5a11710
#
_cell.length_a   1.000
_cell.length_b   1.000
_cell.length_c   1.000
_cell.angle_alpha   90.00
_cell.angle_beta   90.00
_cell.angle_gamma   90.00
#
_symmetry.space_group_name_H-M   'P 1'
#
loop_
_entity.id
_entity.type
_entity.pdbx_description
1 polymer ?
#
loop_
_entity_poly.entity_id
_entity_poly.type
_entity_poly.pdbx_seq_one_letter_code
_entity_poly.pdbx_strand_id
1 'polypeptide(L)'
;MFWSVMRPGGTFAQAAVIHDYLYWTQTRPRSEADEIFKLAMQDLSVEPRTVAALVAAARAGGQAAWDANAKLKASGEQRLLKTFPADPKITWADWKKRPEVFANSKP
;
A
#
# COMPACT_ATOMS: atom_id res chain seq x y z
N MET A 1 5.25 8.19 4.23
CA MET A 1 4.94 7.54 2.95
C MET A 1 3.75 8.19 2.28
N PHE A 2 3.22 7.61 1.22
CA PHE A 2 2.15 8.24 0.41
C PHE A 2 0.95 8.71 1.21
N TRP A 3 0.57 8.01 2.26
CA TRP A 3 -0.55 8.42 3.11
C TRP A 3 -0.39 9.80 3.75
N SER A 4 0.85 10.23 4.00
CA SER A 4 1.10 11.56 4.57
C SER A 4 0.92 12.67 3.53
N VAL A 5 0.99 12.34 2.25
CA VAL A 5 0.85 13.28 1.13
C VAL A 5 -0.56 13.25 0.56
N MET A 6 -1.24 12.12 0.67
CA MET A 6 -2.58 11.92 0.13
C MET A 6 -3.63 11.94 1.23
N ARG A 7 -4.69 12.69 1.00
CA ARG A 7 -5.83 12.71 1.93
C ARG A 7 -6.61 11.41 1.82
N PRO A 8 -6.94 10.73 2.94
CA PRO A 8 -7.85 9.60 2.91
C PRO A 8 -9.18 10.02 2.27
N GLY A 9 -9.69 9.18 1.36
CA GLY A 9 -10.93 9.46 0.66
C GLY A 9 -10.81 10.36 -0.57
N GLY A 10 -9.59 10.79 -0.94
CA GLY A 10 -9.36 11.52 -2.18
C GLY A 10 -9.49 10.61 -3.40
N THR A 11 -9.59 11.20 -4.61
CA THR A 11 -9.78 10.46 -5.86
C THR A 11 -8.67 9.46 -6.16
N PHE A 12 -7.44 9.71 -5.67
CA PHE A 12 -6.30 8.81 -5.87
C PHE A 12 -6.05 7.84 -4.71
N ALA A 13 -6.92 7.85 -3.68
CA ALA A 13 -6.72 6.98 -2.51
C ALA A 13 -6.73 5.49 -2.88
N GLN A 14 -7.62 5.08 -3.78
CA GLN A 14 -7.68 3.69 -4.24
C GLN A 14 -6.41 3.29 -4.99
N ALA A 15 -5.88 4.18 -5.81
CA ALA A 15 -4.61 3.94 -6.51
C ALA A 15 -3.45 3.81 -5.52
N ALA A 16 -3.45 4.62 -4.46
CA ALA A 16 -2.44 4.55 -3.41
C ALA A 16 -2.48 3.21 -2.67
N VAL A 17 -3.67 2.69 -2.39
CA VAL A 17 -3.84 1.38 -1.75
C VAL A 17 -3.25 0.28 -2.62
N ILE A 18 -3.53 0.30 -3.93
CA ILE A 18 -2.97 -0.67 -4.88
C ILE A 18 -1.44 -0.58 -4.90
N HIS A 19 -0.89 0.63 -4.94
CA HIS A 19 0.55 0.86 -4.94
C HIS A 19 1.21 0.31 -3.67
N ASP A 20 0.64 0.62 -2.50
CA ASP A 20 1.13 0.13 -1.22
C ASP A 20 1.07 -1.40 -1.14
N TYR A 21 0.01 -2.00 -1.66
CA TYR A 21 -0.12 -3.46 -1.75
C TYR A 21 1.00 -4.08 -2.57
N LEU A 22 1.28 -3.51 -3.74
CA LEU A 22 2.33 -4.03 -4.63
C LEU A 22 3.73 -3.83 -4.03
N TYR A 23 3.94 -2.73 -3.32
CA TYR A 23 5.19 -2.46 -2.62
C TYR A 23 5.40 -3.39 -1.42
N TRP A 24 4.32 -3.89 -0.85
CA TRP A 24 4.41 -4.86 0.24
C TRP A 24 4.59 -6.29 -0.25
N THR A 25 3.77 -6.73 -1.21
CA THR A 25 3.81 -8.11 -1.71
C THR A 25 5.06 -8.40 -2.53
N GLN A 26 5.53 -7.41 -3.27
CA GLN A 26 6.74 -7.51 -4.10
C GLN A 26 6.69 -8.69 -5.09
N THR A 27 5.49 -8.99 -5.58
CA THR A 27 5.26 -10.05 -6.57
C THR A 27 5.59 -9.61 -7.99
N ARG A 28 5.80 -8.31 -8.19
CA ARG A 28 6.18 -7.71 -9.46
C ARG A 28 7.39 -6.80 -9.26
N PRO A 29 8.17 -6.50 -10.31
CA PRO A 29 9.23 -5.50 -10.20
C PRO A 29 8.70 -4.14 -9.75
N ARG A 30 9.50 -3.38 -9.02
CA ARG A 30 9.12 -2.05 -8.52
C ARG A 30 8.65 -1.11 -9.64
N SER A 31 9.33 -1.16 -10.79
CA SER A 31 8.95 -0.34 -11.95
C SER A 31 7.53 -0.61 -12.44
N GLU A 32 7.10 -1.87 -12.40
CA GLU A 32 5.72 -2.23 -12.75
C GLU A 32 4.73 -1.74 -11.69
N ALA A 33 5.09 -1.82 -10.42
CA ALA A 33 4.24 -1.29 -9.35
C ALA A 33 3.98 0.21 -9.53
N ASP A 34 5.02 0.97 -9.89
CA ASP A 34 4.89 2.40 -10.15
C ASP A 34 4.07 2.67 -11.43
N GLU A 35 4.22 1.85 -12.47
CA GLU A 35 3.42 1.98 -13.69
C GLU A 35 1.94 1.67 -13.43
N ILE A 36 1.64 0.64 -12.66
CA ILE A 36 0.27 0.30 -12.26
C ILE A 36 -0.35 1.44 -11.45
N PHE A 37 0.42 2.07 -10.57
CA PHE A 37 -0.03 3.24 -9.82
C PHE A 37 -0.44 4.38 -10.76
N LYS A 38 0.39 4.68 -11.76
CA LYS A 38 0.10 5.68 -12.78
C LYS A 38 -1.20 5.36 -13.53
N LEU A 39 -1.33 4.14 -14.02
CA LEU A 39 -2.52 3.70 -14.77
C LEU A 39 -3.79 3.77 -13.91
N ALA A 40 -3.69 3.35 -12.65
CA ALA A 40 -4.82 3.41 -11.72
C ALA A 40 -5.26 4.85 -11.46
N MET A 41 -4.32 5.78 -11.30
CA MET A 41 -4.64 7.20 -11.14
C MET A 41 -5.30 7.77 -12.40
N GLN A 42 -4.84 7.39 -13.57
CA GLN A 42 -5.45 7.82 -14.84
C GLN A 42 -6.87 7.30 -14.96
N ASP A 43 -7.12 6.04 -14.59
CA ASP A 43 -8.46 5.46 -14.58
C ASP A 43 -9.41 6.21 -13.62
N LEU A 44 -8.88 6.69 -12.50
CA LEU A 44 -9.65 7.48 -11.54
C LEU A 44 -9.79 8.95 -11.92
N SER A 45 -9.35 9.31 -13.12
CA SER A 45 -9.41 10.69 -13.63
C SER A 45 -8.67 11.71 -12.75
N VAL A 46 -7.57 11.29 -12.14
CA VAL A 46 -6.70 12.20 -11.40
C VAL A 46 -6.05 13.18 -12.39
N GLU A 47 -5.93 14.45 -11.99
CA GLU A 47 -5.34 15.48 -12.84
C GLU A 47 -3.94 15.06 -13.32
N PRO A 48 -3.62 15.24 -14.64
CA PRO A 48 -2.33 14.81 -15.19
C PRO A 48 -1.10 15.36 -14.47
N ARG A 49 -1.14 16.60 -14.00
CA ARG A 49 -0.03 17.19 -13.24
C ARG A 49 0.18 16.50 -11.90
N THR A 50 -0.92 16.13 -11.24
CA THR A 50 -0.89 15.39 -9.99
C THR A 50 -0.34 13.99 -10.23
N VAL A 51 -0.78 13.31 -11.28
CA VAL A 51 -0.25 12.00 -11.67
C VAL A 51 1.27 12.08 -11.87
N ALA A 52 1.73 13.04 -12.65
CA ALA A 52 3.16 13.21 -12.94
C ALA A 52 3.97 13.44 -11.66
N ALA A 53 3.47 14.30 -10.75
CA ALA A 53 4.15 14.61 -9.49
C ALA A 53 4.23 13.39 -8.58
N LEU A 54 3.15 12.62 -8.45
CA LEU A 54 3.10 11.45 -7.59
C LEU A 54 3.95 10.29 -8.14
N VAL A 55 3.95 10.10 -9.46
CA VAL A 55 4.80 9.09 -10.10
C VAL A 55 6.28 9.44 -9.94
N ALA A 56 6.63 10.72 -10.12
CA ALA A 56 8.00 11.17 -9.90
C ALA A 56 8.45 10.98 -8.45
N ALA A 57 7.58 11.29 -7.49
CA ALA A 57 7.85 11.07 -6.06
C ALA A 57 8.03 9.57 -5.75
N ALA A 58 7.18 8.73 -6.32
CA ALA A 58 7.28 7.28 -6.15
C ALA A 58 8.61 6.73 -6.69
N ARG A 59 9.03 7.18 -7.86
CA ARG A 59 10.28 6.76 -8.46
C ARG A 59 11.49 7.26 -7.68
N ALA A 60 11.45 8.50 -7.20
CA ALA A 60 12.55 9.09 -6.45
C ALA A 60 12.76 8.46 -5.07
N GLY A 61 11.68 8.20 -4.32
CA GLY A 61 11.72 7.66 -2.97
C GLY A 61 11.39 6.17 -2.87
N GLY A 62 10.97 5.57 -3.98
CA GLY A 62 10.39 4.22 -3.97
C GLY A 62 11.37 3.13 -3.58
N GLN A 63 12.63 3.24 -3.97
CA GLN A 63 13.60 2.18 -3.66
C GLN A 63 13.80 2.03 -2.15
N ALA A 64 13.89 3.13 -1.42
CA ALA A 64 14.04 3.07 0.03
C ALA A 64 12.81 2.43 0.70
N ALA A 65 11.62 2.79 0.25
CA ALA A 65 10.38 2.22 0.76
C ALA A 65 10.26 0.72 0.42
N TRP A 66 10.62 0.35 -0.80
CA TRP A 66 10.66 -1.04 -1.25
C TRP A 66 11.59 -1.89 -0.39
N ASP A 67 12.80 -1.41 -0.18
CA ASP A 67 13.81 -2.12 0.61
C ASP A 67 13.41 -2.22 2.08
N ALA A 68 12.83 -1.15 2.64
CA ALA A 68 12.34 -1.17 4.01
C ALA A 68 11.21 -2.20 4.19
N ASN A 69 10.29 -2.28 3.23
CA ASN A 69 9.21 -3.27 3.25
C ASN A 69 9.77 -4.71 3.17
N ALA A 70 10.78 -4.94 2.33
CA ALA A 70 11.40 -6.25 2.23
C ALA A 70 12.00 -6.69 3.56
N LYS A 71 12.65 -5.78 4.27
CA LYS A 71 13.23 -6.07 5.59
C LYS A 71 12.16 -6.36 6.64
N LEU A 72 11.11 -5.57 6.68
CA LEU A 72 10.01 -5.77 7.62
C LEU A 72 9.30 -7.10 7.37
N LYS A 73 9.05 -7.42 6.12
CA LYS A 73 8.43 -8.68 5.72
C LYS A 73 9.30 -9.88 6.10
N ALA A 74 10.61 -9.79 5.88
CA ALA A 74 11.56 -10.82 6.27
C ALA A 74 11.64 -10.99 7.78
N SER A 75 11.41 -9.92 8.56
CA SER A 75 11.37 -9.97 10.02
C SER A 75 10.07 -10.56 10.59
N GLY A 76 9.08 -10.84 9.73
CA GLY A 76 7.81 -11.44 10.13
C GLY A 76 6.64 -10.50 10.23
N GLU A 77 6.79 -9.22 9.87
CA GLU A 77 5.67 -8.29 9.88
C GLU A 77 4.62 -8.72 8.85
N GLN A 78 3.35 -8.65 9.24
CA GLN A 78 2.22 -9.01 8.41
C GLN A 78 1.32 -7.80 8.21
N ARG A 79 0.89 -7.55 6.97
CA ARG A 79 0.05 -6.41 6.63
C ARG A 79 -1.20 -6.78 5.84
N LEU A 80 -1.24 -7.99 5.25
CA LEU A 80 -2.39 -8.42 4.47
C LEU A 80 -3.43 -9.04 5.39
N LEU A 81 -4.61 -8.43 5.44
CA LEU A 81 -5.71 -8.90 6.26
C LEU A 81 -6.44 -10.03 5.55
N LYS A 82 -6.61 -11.14 6.25
CA LYS A 82 -7.46 -12.25 5.83
C LYS A 82 -8.93 -11.96 6.15
N THR A 83 -9.17 -11.29 7.27
CA THR A 83 -10.52 -10.92 7.71
C THR A 83 -10.53 -9.47 8.18
N PHE A 84 -11.66 -8.81 7.99
CA PHE A 84 -11.88 -7.44 8.45
C PHE A 84 -12.71 -7.45 9.73
N PRO A 85 -12.46 -6.50 10.66
CA PRO A 85 -13.25 -6.43 11.89
C PRO A 85 -14.69 -6.07 11.60
N ALA A 86 -15.63 -6.78 12.24
CA ALA A 86 -17.05 -6.45 12.19
C ALA A 86 -17.37 -5.27 13.11
N ASP A 87 -16.58 -5.07 14.16
CA ASP A 87 -16.76 -3.99 15.12
C ASP A 87 -15.94 -2.76 14.67
N PRO A 88 -16.59 -1.65 14.27
CA PRO A 88 -15.87 -0.46 13.82
C PRO A 88 -15.08 0.25 14.91
N LYS A 89 -15.29 -0.12 16.17
CA LYS A 89 -14.60 0.48 17.32
C LYS A 89 -13.34 -0.26 17.74
N ILE A 90 -13.08 -1.44 17.15
CA ILE A 90 -11.86 -2.18 17.50
C ILE A 90 -10.63 -1.42 17.02
N THR A 91 -9.60 -1.34 17.85
CA THR A 91 -8.35 -0.69 17.47
C THR A 91 -7.51 -1.63 16.60
N TRP A 92 -6.64 -1.04 15.78
CA TRP A 92 -5.67 -1.83 15.02
C TRP A 92 -4.76 -2.65 15.92
N ALA A 93 -4.37 -2.07 17.06
CA ALA A 93 -3.52 -2.77 18.03
C ALA A 93 -4.17 -4.06 18.55
N ASP A 94 -5.48 -4.04 18.79
CA ASP A 94 -6.22 -5.22 19.25
C ASP A 94 -6.51 -6.19 18.12
N TRP A 95 -6.89 -5.67 16.93
CA TRP A 95 -7.23 -6.51 15.79
C TRP A 95 -6.03 -7.32 15.28
N LYS A 96 -4.87 -6.69 15.15
CA LYS A 96 -3.67 -7.37 14.63
C LYS A 96 -3.13 -8.49 15.53
N LYS A 97 -3.54 -8.54 16.80
CA LYS A 97 -3.15 -9.62 17.72
C LYS A 97 -3.88 -10.93 17.46
N ARG A 98 -4.97 -10.92 16.71
CA ARG A 98 -5.75 -12.12 16.43
C ARG A 98 -5.03 -12.98 15.39
N PRO A 99 -4.85 -14.28 15.62
CA PRO A 99 -4.04 -15.11 14.75
C PRO A 99 -4.62 -15.30 13.35
N GLU A 100 -5.93 -15.17 13.18
CA GLU A 100 -6.62 -15.37 11.89
C GLU A 100 -6.67 -14.14 11.00
N VAL A 101 -6.15 -13.01 11.45
CA VAL A 101 -6.35 -11.71 10.80
C VAL A 101 -5.57 -11.59 9.50
N PHE A 102 -4.33 -12.04 9.47
CA PHE A 102 -3.45 -11.84 8.33
C PHE A 102 -3.47 -13.01 7.37
N ALA A 103 -3.43 -12.70 6.07
CA ALA A 103 -3.47 -13.70 5.00
C ALA A 103 -2.32 -14.71 5.07
N ASN A 104 -1.16 -14.29 5.59
CA ASN A 104 0.04 -15.12 5.70
C ASN A 104 0.24 -15.72 7.09
N SER A 105 -0.76 -15.60 7.97
CA SER A 105 -0.69 -16.21 9.30
C SER A 105 -0.62 -17.72 9.18
N LYS A 106 0.30 -18.33 9.92
CA LYS A 106 0.34 -19.80 10.02
C LYS A 106 -0.83 -20.27 10.86
N PRO A 107 -1.41 -21.44 10.50
CA PRO A 107 -2.47 -22.03 11.30
C PRO A 107 -2.00 -22.38 12.70
#